data_dc1c05d0e4954ae213d8734cd93203b1
#
_entry.id   dc1c05d0e4954ae213d8734cd93203b1
#
_cell.length_a   1.000
_cell.length_b   1.000
_cell.length_c   1.000
_cell.angle_alpha   90.00
_cell.angle_beta   90.00
_cell.angle_gamma   90.00
#
_symmetry.space_group_name_H-M   'P 1'
#
loop_
_entity.id
_entity.type
_entity.pdbx_description
1 polymer ?
#
loop_
_entity_poly.entity_id
_entity_poly.type
_entity_poly.pdbx_seq_one_letter_code
_entity_poly.pdbx_strand_id
1 'polypeptide(L)' 'MRYQRIRDLREDHDLYQKDLADYLHCSQVAYSHYELGKRDIPTSILIQLANF' A
#
# COMPACT_ATOMS: atom_id res chain seq x y z
N MET A 1 -4.03 13.46 -3.52
CA MET A 1 -2.71 13.03 -3.98
C MET A 1 -2.73 11.55 -4.28
N ARG A 2 -2.26 11.15 -5.44
CA ARG A 2 -2.22 9.73 -5.80
C ARG A 2 -0.92 9.12 -5.33
N TYR A 3 -1.02 7.98 -4.68
CA TYR A 3 0.15 7.26 -4.20
C TYR A 3 0.54 6.18 -5.21
N GLN A 4 0.77 6.59 -6.44
CA GLN A 4 1.14 5.68 -7.52
C GLN A 4 2.44 4.93 -7.23
N ARG A 5 3.31 5.50 -6.41
CA ARG A 5 4.54 4.86 -5.97
C ARG A 5 4.31 3.56 -5.23
N ILE A 6 3.22 3.49 -4.47
CA ILE A 6 2.89 2.26 -3.71
C ILE A 6 2.59 1.14 -4.68
N ARG A 7 1.82 1.43 -5.70
CA ARG A 7 1.50 0.45 -6.73
C ARG A 7 2.75 0.03 -7.49
N ASP A 8 3.58 0.98 -7.88
CA ASP A 8 4.81 0.71 -8.59
C ASP A 8 5.75 -0.17 -7.75
N LEU A 9 5.88 0.14 -6.48
CA LEU A 9 6.69 -0.65 -5.56
C LEU A 9 6.18 -2.09 -5.47
N ARG A 10 4.88 -2.25 -5.36
CA ARG A 10 4.25 -3.58 -5.30
C ARG A 10 4.50 -4.36 -6.59
N GLU A 11 4.32 -3.72 -7.73
CA GLU A 11 4.50 -4.37 -9.04
C GLU A 11 5.98 -4.72 -9.27
N ASP A 12 6.90 -3.87 -8.83
CA ASP A 12 8.33 -4.14 -8.93
C ASP A 12 8.75 -5.38 -8.16
N HIS A 13 8.04 -5.69 -7.09
CA HIS A 13 8.28 -6.89 -6.28
C HIS A 13 7.42 -8.08 -6.70
N ASP A 14 6.64 -7.95 -7.78
CA ASP A 14 5.74 -8.99 -8.29
C ASP A 14 4.74 -9.46 -7.22
N LEU A 15 4.22 -8.53 -6.44
CA LEU A 15 3.30 -8.84 -5.35
C LEU A 15 1.86 -8.48 -5.69
N TYR A 16 0.93 -9.21 -5.07
CA TYR A 16 -0.48 -8.88 -5.14
C TYR A 16 -0.85 -7.89 -4.03
N GLN A 17 -2.00 -7.23 -4.20
CA GLN A 17 -2.50 -6.30 -3.18
C GLN A 17 -2.65 -6.97 -1.81
N LYS A 18 -3.11 -8.23 -1.80
CA LYS A 18 -3.29 -8.95 -0.54
C LYS A 18 -1.97 -9.17 0.20
N ASP A 19 -0.87 -9.32 -0.55
CA ASP A 19 0.44 -9.53 0.06
C ASP A 19 0.87 -8.31 0.84
N LEU A 20 0.71 -7.13 0.26
CA LEU A 20 1.03 -5.89 0.97
C LEU A 20 0.03 -5.59 2.07
N ALA A 21 -1.26 -5.92 1.87
CA ALA A 21 -2.25 -5.75 2.92
C ALA A 21 -1.87 -6.58 4.15
N ASP A 22 -1.43 -7.81 3.95
CA ASP A 22 -0.96 -8.66 5.05
C ASP A 22 0.27 -8.07 5.73
N TYR A 23 1.22 -7.60 4.94
CA TYR A 23 2.43 -6.97 5.48
C TYR A 23 2.08 -5.76 6.34
N LEU A 24 1.12 -4.96 5.92
CA LEU A 24 0.71 -3.74 6.59
C LEU A 24 -0.34 -3.97 7.69
N HIS A 25 -0.77 -5.21 7.86
CA HIS A 25 -1.81 -5.59 8.83
C HIS A 25 -3.12 -4.84 8.60
N CYS A 26 -3.51 -4.68 7.34
CA CYS A 26 -4.77 -4.05 6.99
C CYS A 26 -5.55 -4.94 6.03
N SER A 27 -6.83 -4.61 5.80
CA SER A 27 -7.63 -5.37 4.85
C SER A 27 -7.20 -5.04 3.42
N GLN A 28 -7.44 -5.98 2.51
CA GLN A 28 -7.16 -5.76 1.09
C GLN A 28 -7.96 -4.58 0.55
N VAL A 29 -9.20 -4.39 1.02
CA VAL A 29 -10.03 -3.27 0.62
C VAL A 29 -9.41 -1.95 1.05
N ALA A 30 -8.95 -1.86 2.29
CA ALA A 30 -8.29 -0.66 2.79
C ALA A 30 -7.03 -0.35 2.00
N TYR A 31 -6.21 -1.36 1.74
CA TYR A 31 -4.99 -1.19 0.96
C TYR A 31 -5.31 -0.70 -0.45
N SER A 32 -6.34 -1.30 -1.07
CA SER A 32 -6.77 -0.88 -2.42
C SER A 32 -7.15 0.59 -2.45
N HIS A 33 -7.83 1.07 -1.41
CA HIS A 33 -8.20 2.48 -1.31
C HIS A 33 -6.97 3.38 -1.20
N TYR A 34 -5.92 2.91 -0.54
CA TYR A 34 -4.66 3.66 -0.48
C TYR A 34 -4.04 3.81 -1.87
N GLU A 35 -4.00 2.74 -2.65
CA GLU A 35 -3.45 2.79 -4.02
C GLU A 35 -4.25 3.73 -4.91
N LEU A 36 -5.57 3.73 -4.76
CA LEU A 36 -6.45 4.56 -5.58
C LEU A 36 -6.51 6.01 -5.13
N GLY A 37 -5.93 6.34 -3.98
CA GLY A 37 -5.96 7.68 -3.44
C GLY A 37 -7.31 8.07 -2.84
N LYS A 38 -8.17 7.09 -2.55
CA LYS A 38 -9.49 7.34 -1.96
C LYS A 38 -9.43 7.55 -0.45
N ARG A 39 -8.31 7.22 0.17
CA ARG A 39 -8.11 7.32 1.61
C ARG A 39 -6.70 7.80 1.88
N ASP A 40 -6.55 8.69 2.85
CA ASP A 40 -5.24 9.15 3.28
C ASP A 40 -4.48 7.99 3.93
N ILE A 41 -3.19 7.90 3.64
CA ILE A 41 -2.34 6.87 4.22
C ILE A 41 -1.80 7.35 5.56
N PRO A 42 -2.05 6.60 6.66
CA PRO A 42 -1.46 6.96 7.94
C PRO A 42 0.07 6.96 7.88
N THR A 43 0.69 7.81 8.68
CA THR A 43 2.15 7.91 8.72
C THR A 43 2.81 6.57 9.05
N SER A 44 2.20 5.78 9.94
CA SER A 44 2.71 4.46 10.30
C SER A 44 2.79 3.53 9.09
N ILE A 45 1.80 3.60 8.22
CA ILE A 45 1.77 2.80 6.99
C ILE A 45 2.86 3.27 6.03
N LEU A 46 3.04 4.59 5.90
CA LEU A 46 4.09 5.13 5.05
C LEU A 46 5.47 4.69 5.51
N ILE A 47 5.71 4.65 6.82
CA ILE A 47 6.98 4.20 7.38
C ILE A 47 7.21 2.73 7.05
N GLN A 48 6.18 1.89 7.19
CA GLN A 48 6.29 0.47 6.87
C GLN A 48 6.59 0.27 5.39
N LEU A 49 5.97 1.04 4.52
CA LEU A 49 6.22 0.97 3.09
C LEU A 49 7.64 1.41 2.74
N ALA A 50 8.16 2.42 3.44
CA ALA A 50 9.52 2.89 3.22
C ALA A 50 10.55 1.84 3.59
N ASN A 51 10.23 0.96 4.53
CA ASN A 51 11.11 -0.13 4.98
C ASN A 51 10.88 -1.43 4.21
N PHE A 52 9.95 -1.42 3.30
CA PHE A 52 9.64 -2.60 2.49
C PHE A 52 10.72 -2.82 1.42
#